data_604d969c4d8d8e579ef44b0caf98445e
#
_entry.id   604d969c4d8d8e579ef44b0caf98445e
#
_cell.length_a   1.000
_cell.length_b   1.000
_cell.length_c   1.000
_cell.angle_alpha   90.00
_cell.angle_beta   90.00
_cell.angle_gamma   90.00
#
_symmetry.space_group_name_H-M   'P 1'
#
loop_
_entity.id
_entity.type
_entity.pdbx_description
1 polymer ?
#
loop_
_entity_poly.entity_id
_entity_poly.type
_entity_poly.pdbx_seq_one_letter_code
_entity_poly.pdbx_strand_id
1 'polypeptide(L)'
;WSITYVQDGVYEIVQSANGALLTVQNGSCTLAADADQTEQRWNIVGVQNDFDGYALYYKIVNCKSNQALTFSPETNTFSTAAYTGAMEQKFKLNCDGLEGFAANCKVAEGEKAGTIGGLLGETVIVSTVADLKSALDRKEPLTIVVNGSLDMQKEFHTRIRDNKTLVGAYGNNRIQDCMFRTNNEYGKAGDEPSDNIIIRNIDFLAKNVNNRILINIWSSRNIWVDHCTFVSELNRSKDEVGKFIWLNTPYESYMDAKDRLRSP
;
A
#
# COMPACT_ATOMS: atom_id res chain seq x y z
N TRP A 1 -13.11 -10.31 6.47
CA TRP A 1 -13.41 -9.95 5.09
C TRP A 1 -12.11 -9.70 4.33
N SER A 2 -12.03 -10.11 3.08
CA SER A 2 -10.97 -9.77 2.16
C SER A 2 -11.52 -9.10 0.91
N ILE A 3 -10.67 -8.31 0.25
CA ILE A 3 -11.00 -7.64 -1.00
C ILE A 3 -10.14 -8.28 -2.07
N THR A 4 -10.77 -8.77 -3.13
CA THR A 4 -10.10 -9.39 -4.27
C THR A 4 -10.30 -8.51 -5.50
N TYR A 5 -9.21 -8.09 -6.13
CA TYR A 5 -9.27 -7.35 -7.39
C TYR A 5 -9.72 -8.27 -8.53
N VAL A 6 -10.66 -7.81 -9.33
CA VAL A 6 -11.15 -8.54 -10.51
C VAL A 6 -10.59 -7.93 -11.78
N GLN A 7 -10.96 -6.67 -12.08
CA GLN A 7 -10.48 -5.92 -13.25
C GLN A 7 -10.89 -4.44 -13.13
N ASP A 8 -10.15 -3.54 -13.74
CA ASP A 8 -10.54 -2.13 -13.97
C ASP A 8 -11.19 -1.41 -12.77
N GLY A 9 -10.64 -1.61 -11.57
CA GLY A 9 -11.19 -1.01 -10.34
C GLY A 9 -12.45 -1.69 -9.80
N VAL A 10 -12.75 -2.90 -10.29
CA VAL A 10 -13.83 -3.75 -9.81
C VAL A 10 -13.28 -4.82 -8.87
N TYR A 11 -13.97 -5.05 -7.78
CA TYR A 11 -13.55 -5.94 -6.70
C TYR A 11 -14.67 -6.89 -6.28
N GLU A 12 -14.27 -7.99 -5.66
CA GLU A 12 -15.11 -8.86 -4.84
C GLU A 12 -14.82 -8.60 -3.37
N ILE A 13 -15.86 -8.74 -2.55
CA ILE A 13 -15.75 -8.68 -1.08
C ILE A 13 -16.08 -10.07 -0.55
N VAL A 14 -15.06 -10.73 -0.03
CA VAL A 14 -15.10 -12.15 0.33
C VAL A 14 -15.13 -12.31 1.84
N GLN A 15 -16.01 -13.12 2.37
CA GLN A 15 -15.98 -13.51 3.76
C GLN A 15 -14.88 -14.56 3.97
N SER A 16 -13.86 -14.22 4.77
CA SER A 16 -12.67 -15.06 4.95
C SER A 16 -12.97 -16.42 5.58
N ALA A 17 -14.07 -16.55 6.32
CA ALA A 17 -14.41 -17.79 7.02
C ALA A 17 -14.88 -18.93 6.08
N ASN A 18 -15.52 -18.61 4.97
CA ASN A 18 -16.14 -19.62 4.09
C ASN A 18 -16.00 -19.31 2.59
N GLY A 19 -15.35 -18.23 2.22
CA GLY A 19 -15.15 -17.82 0.82
C GLY A 19 -16.41 -17.28 0.13
N ALA A 20 -17.51 -17.03 0.86
CA ALA A 20 -18.71 -16.49 0.26
C ALA A 20 -18.57 -15.00 -0.07
N LEU A 21 -19.18 -14.58 -1.19
CA LEU A 21 -19.13 -13.22 -1.70
C LEU A 21 -20.27 -12.37 -1.15
N LEU A 22 -19.96 -11.11 -0.81
CA LEU A 22 -20.97 -10.11 -0.50
C LEU A 22 -21.79 -9.82 -1.76
N THR A 23 -23.09 -10.13 -1.71
CA THR A 23 -23.99 -10.11 -2.86
C THR A 23 -25.19 -9.22 -2.58
N VAL A 24 -25.59 -8.41 -3.55
CA VAL A 24 -26.80 -7.59 -3.43
C VAL A 24 -28.02 -8.34 -3.98
N GLN A 25 -29.05 -8.49 -3.14
CA GLN A 25 -30.33 -9.04 -3.53
C GLN A 25 -31.46 -8.14 -3.04
N ASN A 26 -32.22 -7.55 -3.96
CA ASN A 26 -33.34 -6.68 -3.64
C ASN A 26 -33.00 -5.54 -2.65
N GLY A 27 -31.82 -4.93 -2.81
CA GLY A 27 -31.34 -3.83 -1.96
C GLY A 27 -30.74 -4.28 -0.61
N SER A 28 -30.85 -5.55 -0.25
CA SER A 28 -30.18 -6.13 0.92
C SER A 28 -28.89 -6.80 0.53
N CYS A 29 -27.94 -6.84 1.46
CA CYS A 29 -26.68 -7.57 1.28
C CYS A 29 -26.75 -8.94 1.93
N THR A 30 -26.40 -9.97 1.19
CA THR A 30 -26.33 -11.36 1.62
C THR A 30 -24.99 -11.99 1.27
N LEU A 31 -24.73 -13.17 1.77
CA LEU A 31 -23.56 -13.98 1.38
C LEU A 31 -24.00 -15.07 0.41
N ALA A 32 -23.32 -15.19 -0.71
CA ALA A 32 -23.58 -16.22 -1.71
C ALA A 32 -22.27 -16.81 -2.25
N ALA A 33 -22.35 -18.00 -2.82
CA ALA A 33 -21.25 -18.56 -3.59
C ALA A 33 -20.93 -17.65 -4.79
N ASP A 34 -19.69 -17.68 -5.26
CA ASP A 34 -19.30 -16.98 -6.48
C ASP A 34 -20.12 -17.51 -7.67
N ALA A 35 -20.76 -16.60 -8.38
CA ALA A 35 -21.59 -16.87 -9.56
C ALA A 35 -21.23 -15.95 -10.73
N ASP A 36 -20.11 -15.23 -10.63
CA ASP A 36 -19.63 -14.27 -11.63
C ASP A 36 -20.69 -13.22 -12.04
N GLN A 37 -21.48 -12.74 -11.07
CA GLN A 37 -22.58 -11.81 -11.31
C GLN A 37 -22.22 -10.39 -10.90
N THR A 38 -22.79 -9.40 -11.59
CA THR A 38 -22.56 -7.98 -11.29
C THR A 38 -23.07 -7.57 -9.91
N GLU A 39 -24.00 -8.29 -9.34
CA GLU A 39 -24.49 -8.17 -7.96
C GLU A 39 -23.40 -8.46 -6.91
N GLN A 40 -22.35 -9.19 -7.31
CA GLN A 40 -21.19 -9.58 -6.48
C GLN A 40 -19.97 -8.68 -6.74
N ARG A 41 -20.09 -7.73 -7.64
CA ARG A 41 -19.01 -6.83 -8.06
C ARG A 41 -19.18 -5.44 -7.44
N TRP A 42 -18.06 -4.87 -7.02
CA TRP A 42 -18.04 -3.63 -6.25
C TRP A 42 -16.94 -2.71 -6.75
N ASN A 43 -17.25 -1.42 -6.86
CA ASN A 43 -16.25 -0.37 -7.02
C ASN A 43 -15.89 0.20 -5.65
N ILE A 44 -14.60 0.41 -5.41
CA ILE A 44 -14.10 1.02 -4.18
C ILE A 44 -13.48 2.37 -4.54
N VAL A 45 -14.09 3.44 -4.04
CA VAL A 45 -13.74 4.81 -4.43
C VAL A 45 -13.42 5.63 -3.19
N GLY A 46 -12.25 6.28 -3.20
CA GLY A 46 -11.84 7.19 -2.15
C GLY A 46 -12.81 8.36 -2.01
N VAL A 47 -13.16 8.68 -0.77
CA VAL A 47 -13.98 9.84 -0.41
C VAL A 47 -13.35 10.52 0.80
N GLN A 48 -13.54 11.82 0.94
CA GLN A 48 -12.94 12.60 2.01
C GLN A 48 -11.40 12.44 2.03
N ASN A 49 -10.75 13.20 1.18
CA ASN A 49 -9.28 13.23 1.11
C ASN A 49 -8.73 14.19 2.16
N ASP A 50 -7.52 13.92 2.63
CA ASP A 50 -6.74 14.87 3.39
C ASP A 50 -6.17 15.99 2.48
N PHE A 51 -5.37 16.88 3.06
CA PHE A 51 -4.76 18.01 2.34
C PHE A 51 -3.73 17.58 1.27
N ASP A 52 -3.26 16.33 1.28
CA ASP A 52 -2.34 15.78 0.29
C ASP A 52 -3.04 14.84 -0.70
N GLY A 53 -4.37 14.77 -0.68
CA GLY A 53 -5.17 13.96 -1.59
C GLY A 53 -5.35 12.50 -1.17
N TYR A 54 -4.92 12.10 0.04
CA TYR A 54 -5.16 10.76 0.56
C TYR A 54 -6.61 10.54 0.92
N ALA A 55 -7.17 9.42 0.48
CA ALA A 55 -8.49 9.01 0.89
C ALA A 55 -8.49 8.57 2.36
N LEU A 56 -9.21 9.28 3.20
CA LEU A 56 -9.42 8.91 4.61
C LEU A 56 -10.45 7.79 4.75
N TYR A 57 -11.40 7.77 3.84
CA TYR A 57 -12.48 6.78 3.77
C TYR A 57 -12.73 6.38 2.33
N TYR A 58 -13.39 5.25 2.20
CA TYR A 58 -13.81 4.70 0.92
C TYR A 58 -15.32 4.46 0.94
N LYS A 59 -16.01 4.82 -0.14
CA LYS A 59 -17.33 4.29 -0.43
C LYS A 59 -17.18 3.02 -1.27
N ILE A 60 -18.02 2.06 -1.03
CA ILE A 60 -18.07 0.78 -1.73
C ILE A 60 -19.39 0.75 -2.48
N VAL A 61 -19.34 0.72 -3.81
CA VAL A 61 -20.51 0.89 -4.68
C VAL A 61 -20.74 -0.38 -5.47
N ASN A 62 -21.93 -0.94 -5.38
CA ASN A 62 -22.29 -2.14 -6.13
C ASN A 62 -22.40 -1.85 -7.62
N CYS A 63 -21.76 -2.65 -8.46
CA CYS A 63 -21.70 -2.45 -9.91
C CYS A 63 -23.06 -2.60 -10.60
N LYS A 64 -23.96 -3.41 -10.05
CA LYS A 64 -25.31 -3.62 -10.63
C LYS A 64 -26.28 -2.49 -10.30
N SER A 65 -26.37 -2.12 -9.03
CA SER A 65 -27.37 -1.16 -8.55
C SER A 65 -26.87 0.28 -8.57
N ASN A 66 -25.55 0.49 -8.69
CA ASN A 66 -24.89 1.79 -8.53
C ASN A 66 -25.17 2.46 -7.18
N GLN A 67 -25.48 1.66 -6.15
CA GLN A 67 -25.76 2.11 -4.80
C GLN A 67 -24.59 1.78 -3.87
N ALA A 68 -24.39 2.64 -2.87
CA ALA A 68 -23.33 2.49 -1.88
C ALA A 68 -23.72 1.46 -0.81
N LEU A 69 -22.76 0.61 -0.45
CA LEU A 69 -22.83 -0.23 0.73
C LEU A 69 -23.09 0.65 1.95
N THR A 70 -24.07 0.26 2.75
CA THR A 70 -24.52 0.99 3.93
C THR A 70 -24.59 0.04 5.10
N PHE A 71 -23.89 0.34 6.19
CA PHE A 71 -23.93 -0.43 7.41
C PHE A 71 -24.96 0.15 8.38
N SER A 72 -25.87 -0.68 8.91
CA SER A 72 -26.76 -0.29 9.99
C SER A 72 -26.20 -0.80 11.33
N PRO A 73 -25.71 0.08 12.21
CA PRO A 73 -25.19 -0.34 13.51
C PRO A 73 -26.30 -0.89 14.45
N GLU A 74 -27.53 -0.43 14.26
CA GLU A 74 -28.67 -0.87 15.08
C GLU A 74 -29.04 -2.34 14.84
N THR A 75 -29.00 -2.78 13.58
CA THR A 75 -29.35 -4.15 13.18
C THR A 75 -28.14 -5.03 12.90
N ASN A 76 -26.92 -4.42 12.90
CA ASN A 76 -25.67 -5.08 12.51
C ASN A 76 -25.75 -5.74 11.12
N THR A 77 -26.35 -5.05 10.17
CA THR A 77 -26.57 -5.55 8.81
C THR A 77 -26.04 -4.59 7.76
N PHE A 78 -25.77 -5.13 6.57
CA PHE A 78 -25.45 -4.37 5.39
C PHE A 78 -26.62 -4.32 4.41
N SER A 79 -26.79 -3.18 3.79
CA SER A 79 -27.71 -2.93 2.68
C SER A 79 -27.05 -2.03 1.64
N THR A 80 -27.77 -1.70 0.56
CA THR A 80 -27.32 -0.68 -0.39
C THR A 80 -28.32 0.47 -0.46
N ALA A 81 -27.80 1.69 -0.55
CA ALA A 81 -28.58 2.92 -0.68
C ALA A 81 -27.83 3.96 -1.56
N ALA A 82 -28.54 5.00 -1.96
CA ALA A 82 -27.89 6.15 -2.62
C ALA A 82 -26.80 6.71 -1.70
N TYR A 83 -25.66 7.08 -2.28
CA TYR A 83 -24.56 7.66 -1.49
C TYR A 83 -24.91 9.08 -1.05
N THR A 84 -24.94 9.31 0.25
CA THR A 84 -25.25 10.61 0.87
C THR A 84 -24.05 11.25 1.58
N GLY A 85 -22.95 10.50 1.72
CA GLY A 85 -21.79 10.92 2.50
C GLY A 85 -21.93 10.67 4.00
N ALA A 86 -22.97 9.94 4.43
CA ALA A 86 -23.15 9.52 5.82
C ALA A 86 -22.03 8.58 6.29
N MET A 87 -21.75 8.55 7.59
CA MET A 87 -20.67 7.72 8.14
C MET A 87 -20.91 6.22 7.94
N GLU A 88 -22.15 5.79 7.90
CA GLU A 88 -22.58 4.41 7.65
C GLU A 88 -22.22 3.93 6.23
N GLN A 89 -21.85 4.86 5.34
CA GLN A 89 -21.43 4.60 3.96
C GLN A 89 -19.93 4.81 3.73
N LYS A 90 -19.17 5.06 4.78
CA LYS A 90 -17.73 5.32 4.74
C LYS A 90 -16.97 4.22 5.46
N PHE A 91 -16.08 3.58 4.74
CA PHE A 91 -15.30 2.44 5.22
C PHE A 91 -13.82 2.80 5.29
N LYS A 92 -13.15 2.37 6.35
CA LYS A 92 -11.69 2.36 6.41
C LYS A 92 -11.19 1.00 5.95
N LEU A 93 -10.19 1.01 5.09
CA LEU A 93 -9.50 -0.18 4.63
C LEU A 93 -8.19 -0.34 5.39
N ASN A 94 -7.87 -1.56 5.78
CA ASN A 94 -6.59 -1.91 6.41
C ASN A 94 -6.01 -3.15 5.74
N CYS A 95 -4.69 -3.23 5.69
CA CYS A 95 -4.01 -4.49 5.37
C CYS A 95 -4.05 -5.45 6.55
N ASP A 96 -4.16 -6.73 6.25
CA ASP A 96 -4.12 -7.79 7.25
C ASP A 96 -2.74 -7.82 7.95
N GLY A 97 -2.76 -7.88 9.28
CA GLY A 97 -1.57 -7.89 10.11
C GLY A 97 -0.84 -6.55 10.26
N LEU A 98 -1.42 -5.45 9.76
CA LEU A 98 -0.82 -4.13 9.89
C LEU A 98 -0.84 -3.65 11.33
N GLU A 99 0.33 -3.33 11.88
CA GLU A 99 0.53 -2.87 13.26
C GLU A 99 1.36 -1.59 13.35
N GLY A 100 1.41 -0.99 14.53
CA GLY A 100 2.26 0.14 14.84
C GLY A 100 1.83 1.45 14.19
N PHE A 101 2.79 2.32 13.90
CA PHE A 101 2.54 3.65 13.32
C PHE A 101 1.86 3.58 11.96
N ALA A 102 2.23 2.61 11.12
CA ALA A 102 1.66 2.45 9.79
C ALA A 102 0.16 2.13 9.82
N ALA A 103 -0.34 1.49 10.90
CA ALA A 103 -1.76 1.24 11.10
C ALA A 103 -2.54 2.48 11.57
N ASN A 104 -1.82 3.46 12.14
CA ASN A 104 -2.40 4.58 12.87
C ASN A 104 -1.80 5.92 12.46
N CYS A 105 -1.35 6.07 11.22
CA CYS A 105 -0.82 7.34 10.74
C CYS A 105 -1.87 8.45 10.92
N LYS A 106 -1.45 9.54 11.56
CA LYS A 106 -2.28 10.72 11.72
C LYS A 106 -2.24 11.50 10.41
N VAL A 107 -3.35 11.56 9.71
CA VAL A 107 -3.47 12.23 8.39
C VAL A 107 -4.15 13.59 8.49
N ALA A 108 -4.99 13.79 9.52
CA ALA A 108 -5.59 15.07 9.89
C ALA A 108 -5.85 15.09 11.39
N GLU A 109 -6.22 16.23 11.94
CA GLU A 109 -6.51 16.34 13.38
C GLU A 109 -7.66 15.39 13.78
N GLY A 110 -7.34 14.44 14.67
CA GLY A 110 -8.29 13.41 15.13
C GLY A 110 -8.51 12.22 14.21
N GLU A 111 -8.01 12.24 12.98
CA GLU A 111 -8.21 11.19 11.99
C GLU A 111 -6.98 10.30 11.84
N LYS A 112 -7.20 9.00 11.66
CA LYS A 112 -6.15 8.01 11.41
C LYS A 112 -6.47 7.23 10.15
N ALA A 113 -5.51 7.16 9.23
CA ALA A 113 -5.58 6.29 8.06
C ALA A 113 -4.54 5.17 8.17
N GLY A 114 -4.95 3.96 7.82
CA GLY A 114 -4.03 2.83 7.70
C GLY A 114 -3.25 2.86 6.39
N THR A 115 -2.15 2.11 6.36
CA THR A 115 -1.39 1.86 5.13
C THR A 115 -2.02 0.67 4.41
N ILE A 116 -2.42 0.84 3.17
CA ILE A 116 -3.06 -0.23 2.38
C ILE A 116 -2.21 -0.67 1.17
N GLY A 117 -1.12 0.07 0.87
CA GLY A 117 -0.24 -0.25 -0.25
C GLY A 117 -0.99 -0.37 -1.58
N GLY A 118 -0.73 -1.46 -2.28
CA GLY A 118 -1.34 -1.78 -3.57
C GLY A 118 -2.67 -2.53 -3.50
N LEU A 119 -3.35 -2.58 -2.35
CA LEU A 119 -4.57 -3.38 -2.14
C LEU A 119 -5.67 -3.11 -3.19
N LEU A 120 -5.79 -1.87 -3.65
CA LEU A 120 -6.81 -1.46 -4.63
C LEU A 120 -6.34 -1.58 -6.08
N GLY A 121 -5.26 -2.30 -6.33
CA GLY A 121 -4.71 -2.51 -7.66
C GLY A 121 -4.61 -3.98 -8.06
N GLU A 122 -4.17 -4.17 -9.29
CA GLU A 122 -3.82 -5.47 -9.84
C GLU A 122 -2.70 -6.14 -9.01
N THR A 123 -2.66 -7.45 -9.01
CA THR A 123 -1.52 -8.22 -8.51
C THR A 123 -0.70 -8.73 -9.69
N VAL A 124 0.59 -8.40 -9.71
CA VAL A 124 1.53 -8.88 -10.74
C VAL A 124 2.65 -9.69 -10.10
N ILE A 125 3.09 -10.74 -10.79
CA ILE A 125 4.23 -11.55 -10.37
C ILE A 125 5.44 -11.14 -11.21
N VAL A 126 6.55 -10.82 -10.54
CA VAL A 126 7.80 -10.41 -11.19
C VAL A 126 8.91 -11.39 -10.85
N SER A 127 9.63 -11.82 -11.87
CA SER A 127 10.76 -12.75 -11.74
C SER A 127 12.05 -12.21 -12.36
N THR A 128 12.00 -11.01 -12.94
CA THR A 128 13.15 -10.30 -13.50
C THR A 128 13.28 -8.89 -12.93
N VAL A 129 14.50 -8.34 -12.98
CA VAL A 129 14.76 -6.96 -12.58
C VAL A 129 14.01 -5.96 -13.47
N ALA A 130 13.89 -6.25 -14.76
CA ALA A 130 13.18 -5.38 -15.69
C ALA A 130 11.68 -5.29 -15.35
N ASP A 131 11.04 -6.43 -15.07
CA ASP A 131 9.63 -6.48 -14.68
C ASP A 131 9.40 -5.77 -13.35
N LEU A 132 10.31 -5.99 -12.37
CA LEU A 132 10.23 -5.29 -11.09
C LEU A 132 10.28 -3.77 -11.25
N LYS A 133 11.22 -3.25 -12.03
CA LYS A 133 11.34 -1.81 -12.30
C LYS A 133 10.11 -1.26 -12.99
N SER A 134 9.65 -1.95 -14.03
CA SER A 134 8.44 -1.56 -14.75
C SER A 134 7.23 -1.49 -13.80
N ALA A 135 7.05 -2.50 -12.94
CA ALA A 135 5.97 -2.54 -11.98
C ALA A 135 6.07 -1.43 -10.92
N LEU A 136 7.28 -1.15 -10.40
CA LEU A 136 7.51 -0.10 -9.42
C LEU A 136 7.25 1.32 -9.98
N ASP A 137 7.43 1.53 -11.28
CA ASP A 137 7.23 2.82 -11.95
C ASP A 137 5.78 3.08 -12.40
N ARG A 138 4.91 2.08 -12.39
CA ARG A 138 3.47 2.26 -12.69
C ARG A 138 2.83 3.23 -11.71
N LYS A 139 1.92 4.09 -12.21
CA LYS A 139 1.21 5.09 -11.39
C LYS A 139 0.05 4.50 -10.58
N GLU A 140 -0.57 3.45 -11.12
CA GLU A 140 -1.73 2.80 -10.52
C GLU A 140 -1.33 2.07 -9.22
N PRO A 141 -2.25 1.88 -8.27
CA PRO A 141 -2.04 0.96 -7.15
C PRO A 141 -1.65 -0.43 -7.67
N LEU A 142 -0.70 -1.10 -7.02
CA LEU A 142 -0.19 -2.39 -7.51
C LEU A 142 0.35 -3.24 -6.38
N THR A 143 -0.06 -4.50 -6.32
CA THR A 143 0.60 -5.53 -5.53
C THR A 143 1.61 -6.27 -6.40
N ILE A 144 2.88 -6.21 -6.04
CA ILE A 144 4.01 -6.78 -6.78
C ILE A 144 4.54 -7.98 -6.01
N VAL A 145 4.35 -9.18 -6.52
CA VAL A 145 4.86 -10.40 -5.92
C VAL A 145 6.22 -10.71 -6.52
N VAL A 146 7.26 -10.59 -5.72
CA VAL A 146 8.63 -10.97 -6.11
C VAL A 146 8.76 -12.48 -6.02
N ASN A 147 8.93 -13.14 -7.16
CA ASN A 147 9.14 -14.57 -7.25
C ASN A 147 10.46 -14.86 -7.97
N GLY A 148 11.57 -14.69 -7.26
CA GLY A 148 12.89 -14.86 -7.81
C GLY A 148 13.99 -14.34 -6.90
N SER A 149 15.23 -14.57 -7.32
CA SER A 149 16.41 -13.91 -6.77
C SER A 149 16.86 -12.84 -7.76
N LEU A 150 16.54 -11.60 -7.47
CA LEU A 150 16.75 -10.47 -8.37
C LEU A 150 18.01 -9.71 -7.97
N ASP A 151 19.02 -9.68 -8.83
CA ASP A 151 20.25 -8.90 -8.66
C ASP A 151 20.12 -7.56 -9.39
N MET A 152 19.94 -6.48 -8.63
CA MET A 152 19.77 -5.11 -9.16
C MET A 152 21.08 -4.49 -9.64
N GLN A 153 22.23 -5.18 -9.50
CA GLN A 153 23.54 -4.82 -10.05
C GLN A 153 24.00 -3.37 -9.76
N LYS A 154 23.77 -2.86 -8.57
CA LYS A 154 24.14 -1.50 -8.16
C LYS A 154 23.33 -0.37 -8.80
N GLU A 155 22.15 -0.64 -9.32
CA GLU A 155 21.35 0.45 -9.85
C GLU A 155 21.01 1.47 -8.77
N PHE A 156 21.54 2.66 -8.95
CA PHE A 156 21.25 3.79 -8.11
C PHE A 156 19.79 4.22 -8.30
N HIS A 157 19.05 4.22 -7.18
CA HIS A 157 17.79 4.95 -7.07
C HIS A 157 16.62 4.43 -7.90
N THR A 158 16.23 3.18 -7.67
CA THR A 158 14.93 2.71 -8.16
C THR A 158 13.82 3.26 -7.27
N ARG A 159 12.97 4.11 -7.84
CA ARG A 159 11.82 4.68 -7.10
C ARG A 159 10.75 3.63 -6.91
N ILE A 160 10.19 3.57 -5.71
CA ILE A 160 8.89 2.93 -5.45
C ILE A 160 7.85 4.05 -5.50
N ARG A 161 6.91 4.00 -6.42
CA ARG A 161 5.80 4.97 -6.49
C ARG A 161 4.76 4.72 -5.41
N ASP A 162 3.81 5.66 -5.29
CA ASP A 162 2.69 5.58 -4.37
C ASP A 162 1.87 4.31 -4.53
N ASN A 163 1.19 3.92 -3.45
CA ASN A 163 0.20 2.85 -3.46
C ASN A 163 0.77 1.52 -3.98
N LYS A 164 1.91 1.10 -3.43
CA LYS A 164 2.57 -0.16 -3.79
C LYS A 164 2.66 -1.11 -2.61
N THR A 165 2.36 -2.37 -2.88
CA THR A 165 2.76 -3.49 -2.03
C THR A 165 3.82 -4.30 -2.75
N LEU A 166 5.02 -4.38 -2.18
CA LEU A 166 6.09 -5.27 -2.64
C LEU A 166 6.15 -6.43 -1.66
N VAL A 167 5.77 -7.62 -2.10
CA VAL A 167 5.72 -8.82 -1.25
C VAL A 167 6.50 -9.96 -1.89
N GLY A 168 7.28 -10.66 -1.09
CA GLY A 168 8.05 -11.82 -1.54
C GLY A 168 7.23 -13.09 -1.58
N ALA A 169 7.37 -13.88 -2.64
CA ALA A 169 6.85 -15.23 -2.70
C ALA A 169 7.56 -16.12 -1.66
N TYR A 170 6.85 -17.11 -1.14
CA TYR A 170 7.42 -18.00 -0.13
C TYR A 170 8.64 -18.76 -0.69
N GLY A 171 9.79 -18.61 0.00
CA GLY A 171 11.04 -19.30 -0.34
C GLY A 171 11.74 -18.85 -1.64
N ASN A 172 11.25 -17.81 -2.32
CA ASN A 172 11.84 -17.28 -3.55
C ASN A 172 11.61 -15.77 -3.67
N ASN A 173 12.22 -15.01 -2.78
CA ASN A 173 11.86 -13.62 -2.51
C ASN A 173 13.10 -12.71 -2.29
N ARG A 174 14.22 -13.02 -2.92
CA ARG A 174 15.45 -12.27 -2.70
C ARG A 174 15.61 -11.08 -3.64
N ILE A 175 16.02 -9.95 -3.09
CA ILE A 175 16.46 -8.78 -3.85
C ILE A 175 17.88 -8.41 -3.38
N GLN A 176 18.82 -8.47 -4.31
CA GLN A 176 20.22 -8.19 -4.06
C GLN A 176 20.61 -6.84 -4.64
N ASP A 177 21.48 -6.12 -3.91
CA ASP A 177 22.13 -4.87 -4.33
C ASP A 177 21.14 -3.83 -4.91
N CYS A 178 19.94 -3.75 -4.33
CA CYS A 178 18.99 -2.69 -4.64
C CYS A 178 19.34 -1.38 -3.92
N MET A 179 18.84 -0.28 -4.45
CA MET A 179 18.74 0.99 -3.75
C MET A 179 17.35 1.58 -4.03
N PHE A 180 16.39 1.10 -3.28
CA PHE A 180 15.02 1.62 -3.35
C PHE A 180 14.92 2.98 -2.69
N ARG A 181 14.09 3.84 -3.23
CA ARG A 181 13.77 5.15 -2.66
C ARG A 181 12.31 5.49 -2.84
N THR A 182 11.82 6.35 -1.98
CA THR A 182 10.42 6.81 -2.01
C THR A 182 10.29 8.23 -2.57
N ASN A 183 11.31 8.77 -3.25
CA ASN A 183 11.29 10.09 -3.87
C ASN A 183 11.89 10.06 -5.28
N ASN A 184 11.71 11.12 -6.05
CA ASN A 184 12.23 11.20 -7.41
C ASN A 184 13.70 11.57 -7.47
N GLU A 185 14.06 12.68 -6.81
CA GLU A 185 15.39 13.24 -6.87
C GLU A 185 15.83 13.75 -5.49
N TYR A 186 17.12 13.65 -5.25
CA TYR A 186 17.72 14.00 -3.97
C TYR A 186 17.68 15.53 -3.77
N GLY A 187 16.79 16.00 -2.86
CA GLY A 187 16.81 17.38 -2.38
C GLY A 187 16.49 18.47 -3.41
N LYS A 188 15.82 18.14 -4.50
CA LYS A 188 15.38 19.16 -5.46
C LYS A 188 13.99 19.72 -5.10
N ALA A 189 13.80 21.00 -5.32
CA ALA A 189 12.49 21.63 -5.21
C ALA A 189 11.49 20.95 -6.16
N GLY A 190 10.34 20.54 -5.64
CA GLY A 190 9.32 19.81 -6.39
C GLY A 190 9.48 18.28 -6.36
N ASP A 191 10.37 17.75 -5.50
CA ASP A 191 10.49 16.33 -5.27
C ASP A 191 9.27 15.83 -4.50
N GLU A 192 8.39 15.10 -5.18
CA GLU A 192 7.20 14.50 -4.57
C GLU A 192 7.57 13.17 -3.93
N PRO A 193 7.44 13.01 -2.61
CA PRO A 193 7.63 11.72 -1.95
C PRO A 193 6.53 10.76 -2.38
N SER A 194 6.84 9.48 -2.39
CA SER A 194 5.86 8.41 -2.59
C SER A 194 5.37 7.89 -1.25
N ASP A 195 4.08 7.74 -1.11
CA ASP A 195 3.41 7.37 0.13
C ASP A 195 2.60 6.07 -0.01
N ASN A 196 2.11 5.53 1.10
CA ASN A 196 1.27 4.33 1.14
C ASN A 196 1.98 3.10 0.51
N ILE A 197 3.12 2.72 1.08
CA ILE A 197 3.96 1.64 0.58
C ILE A 197 4.09 0.55 1.63
N ILE A 198 3.90 -0.70 1.21
CA ILE A 198 4.15 -1.90 2.00
C ILE A 198 5.30 -2.68 1.36
N ILE A 199 6.28 -3.06 2.17
CA ILE A 199 7.36 -3.97 1.78
C ILE A 199 7.35 -5.12 2.76
N ARG A 200 7.04 -6.32 2.29
CA ARG A 200 6.82 -7.47 3.17
C ARG A 200 7.47 -8.75 2.64
N ASN A 201 8.02 -9.55 3.57
CA ASN A 201 8.57 -10.88 3.27
C ASN A 201 9.63 -10.87 2.15
N ILE A 202 10.55 -9.92 2.18
CA ILE A 202 11.66 -9.80 1.22
C ILE A 202 12.98 -10.07 1.93
N ASP A 203 13.83 -10.88 1.31
CA ASP A 203 15.22 -11.08 1.70
C ASP A 203 16.12 -10.09 0.95
N PHE A 204 16.52 -9.03 1.62
CA PHE A 204 17.45 -8.04 1.08
C PHE A 204 18.90 -8.43 1.34
N LEU A 205 19.71 -8.43 0.29
CA LEU A 205 21.12 -8.79 0.37
C LEU A 205 21.99 -7.68 -0.21
N ALA A 206 22.95 -7.20 0.58
CA ALA A 206 23.98 -6.26 0.13
C ALA A 206 25.32 -6.99 -0.01
N LYS A 207 25.78 -7.13 -1.26
CA LYS A 207 27.11 -7.69 -1.61
C LYS A 207 28.06 -6.63 -2.12
N ASN A 208 27.55 -5.52 -2.58
CA ASN A 208 28.32 -4.52 -3.27
C ASN A 208 28.66 -3.34 -2.37
N VAL A 209 29.95 -3.05 -2.25
CA VAL A 209 30.51 -1.97 -1.43
C VAL A 209 29.95 -0.57 -1.75
N ASN A 210 29.47 -0.36 -2.96
CA ASN A 210 28.87 0.91 -3.36
C ASN A 210 27.37 1.02 -2.97
N ASN A 211 26.78 -0.04 -2.48
CA ASN A 211 25.35 -0.07 -2.13
C ASN A 211 25.17 0.27 -0.65
N ARG A 212 25.22 1.56 -0.35
CA ARG A 212 25.24 2.07 1.04
C ARG A 212 23.87 2.07 1.70
N ILE A 213 22.77 1.98 0.92
CA ILE A 213 21.40 2.07 1.43
C ILE A 213 20.52 1.15 0.60
N LEU A 214 19.86 0.18 1.22
CA LEU A 214 18.94 -0.70 0.51
C LEU A 214 17.57 -0.06 0.32
N ILE A 215 17.05 0.63 1.35
CA ILE A 215 15.78 1.34 1.30
C ILE A 215 15.99 2.74 1.86
N ASN A 216 15.77 3.76 1.04
CA ASN A 216 15.79 5.17 1.44
C ASN A 216 14.36 5.72 1.47
N ILE A 217 13.86 5.98 2.66
CA ILE A 217 12.55 6.58 2.89
C ILE A 217 12.76 8.08 3.11
N TRP A 218 12.30 8.87 2.15
CA TRP A 218 12.50 10.31 2.12
C TRP A 218 11.18 11.06 2.17
N SER A 219 10.90 11.73 3.30
CA SER A 219 9.69 12.56 3.52
C SER A 219 8.36 11.85 3.28
N SER A 220 8.36 10.54 3.23
CA SER A 220 7.21 9.70 2.89
C SER A 220 6.39 9.33 4.12
N ARG A 221 5.11 9.11 3.92
CA ARG A 221 4.16 8.70 4.95
C ARG A 221 3.57 7.33 4.64
N ASN A 222 3.00 6.68 5.65
CA ASN A 222 2.31 5.41 5.48
C ASN A 222 3.22 4.35 4.83
N ILE A 223 4.41 4.16 5.42
CA ILE A 223 5.37 3.14 4.99
C ILE A 223 5.39 2.01 6.02
N TRP A 224 5.19 0.79 5.56
CA TRP A 224 5.28 -0.41 6.39
C TRP A 224 6.28 -1.39 5.80
N VAL A 225 7.34 -1.66 6.57
CA VAL A 225 8.35 -2.69 6.26
C VAL A 225 8.21 -3.80 7.30
N ASP A 226 7.84 -4.98 6.85
CA ASP A 226 7.42 -6.08 7.71
C ASP A 226 8.00 -7.43 7.25
N HIS A 227 8.39 -8.29 8.21
CA HIS A 227 8.92 -9.62 7.94
C HIS A 227 10.03 -9.65 6.87
N CYS A 228 10.86 -8.61 6.81
CA CYS A 228 11.98 -8.54 5.88
C CYS A 228 13.29 -8.93 6.56
N THR A 229 14.14 -9.64 5.83
CA THR A 229 15.50 -9.98 6.26
C THR A 229 16.49 -9.02 5.58
N PHE A 230 17.45 -8.51 6.32
CA PHE A 230 18.52 -7.65 5.78
C PHE A 230 19.87 -8.26 6.10
N VAL A 231 20.61 -8.62 5.07
CA VAL A 231 21.94 -9.22 5.21
C VAL A 231 22.96 -8.39 4.43
N SER A 232 24.13 -8.18 5.04
CA SER A 232 25.27 -7.58 4.37
C SER A 232 26.44 -8.55 4.39
N GLU A 233 26.95 -8.88 3.22
CA GLU A 233 28.19 -9.64 3.05
C GLU A 233 29.41 -8.69 2.87
N LEU A 234 29.24 -7.39 3.08
CA LEU A 234 30.27 -6.40 2.92
C LEU A 234 31.34 -6.53 4.01
N ASN A 235 32.61 -6.58 3.59
CA ASN A 235 33.73 -6.44 4.52
C ASN A 235 33.71 -5.01 5.10
N ARG A 236 33.77 -4.92 6.43
CA ARG A 236 33.75 -3.65 7.15
C ARG A 236 35.08 -2.91 7.01
N SER A 237 35.29 -2.21 5.91
CA SER A 237 36.20 -1.07 5.94
C SER A 237 35.44 0.16 6.48
N LYS A 238 36.15 1.15 7.01
CA LYS A 238 35.58 2.32 7.70
C LYS A 238 34.55 3.11 6.87
N ASP A 239 34.61 2.98 5.55
CA ASP A 239 33.81 3.76 4.60
C ASP A 239 32.64 2.96 4.00
N GLU A 240 32.49 1.69 4.36
CA GLU A 240 31.56 0.76 3.72
C GLU A 240 30.37 0.35 4.58
N VAL A 241 30.13 1.04 5.70
CA VAL A 241 28.98 0.76 6.55
C VAL A 241 27.71 1.22 5.86
N GLY A 242 27.10 0.32 5.12
CA GLY A 242 25.80 0.53 4.51
C GLY A 242 24.69 0.67 5.56
N LYS A 243 23.64 1.39 5.21
CA LYS A 243 22.39 1.45 5.95
C LYS A 243 21.40 0.51 5.28
N PHE A 244 20.73 -0.33 6.04
CA PHE A 244 19.66 -1.14 5.47
C PHE A 244 18.45 -0.26 5.13
N ILE A 245 17.99 0.49 6.11
CA ILE A 245 16.91 1.46 5.94
C ILE A 245 17.41 2.82 6.41
N TRP A 246 17.20 3.83 5.59
CA TRP A 246 17.50 5.22 5.93
C TRP A 246 16.22 6.04 5.91
N LEU A 247 15.82 6.53 7.07
CA LEU A 247 14.74 7.49 7.22
C LEU A 247 15.34 8.89 7.11
N ASN A 248 14.90 9.65 6.14
CA ASN A 248 15.42 10.97 5.86
C ASN A 248 14.31 11.96 5.53
N THR A 249 14.54 13.22 5.89
CA THR A 249 13.68 14.34 5.53
C THR A 249 14.56 15.52 5.22
N PRO A 250 14.28 16.32 4.19
CA PRO A 250 15.00 17.57 3.93
C PRO A 250 14.93 18.48 5.17
N TYR A 251 15.96 19.26 5.39
CA TYR A 251 16.03 20.17 6.54
C TYR A 251 14.82 21.13 6.62
N GLU A 252 14.37 21.61 5.47
CA GLU A 252 13.19 22.49 5.37
C GLU A 252 11.89 21.75 5.76
N SER A 253 11.73 20.51 5.31
CA SER A 253 10.59 19.67 5.73
C SER A 253 10.68 19.29 7.20
N TYR A 254 11.87 19.20 7.79
CA TYR A 254 12.04 18.94 9.21
C TYR A 254 11.53 20.12 10.06
N MET A 255 11.78 21.36 9.63
CA MET A 255 11.26 22.55 10.31
C MET A 255 9.74 22.62 10.21
N ASP A 256 9.16 22.37 9.05
CA ASP A 256 7.71 22.25 8.83
C ASP A 256 7.09 21.12 9.67
N ALA A 257 7.72 19.96 9.70
CA ALA A 257 7.26 18.84 10.52
C ALA A 257 7.34 19.15 12.02
N LYS A 258 8.37 19.88 12.45
CA LYS A 258 8.51 20.32 13.84
C LYS A 258 7.42 21.32 14.25
N ASP A 259 7.03 22.19 13.34
CA ASP A 259 5.94 23.14 13.57
C ASP A 259 4.58 22.44 13.57
N ARG A 260 4.38 21.45 12.69
CA ARG A 260 3.17 20.58 12.67
C ARG A 260 3.05 19.69 13.91
N LEU A 261 4.16 19.23 14.47
CA LEU A 261 4.18 18.43 15.69
C LEU A 261 3.99 19.30 16.97
N ARG A 262 4.14 20.61 16.86
CA ARG A 262 3.95 21.57 17.96
C ARG A 262 2.59 22.23 17.97
N SER A 263 1.79 22.07 16.94
CA SER A 263 0.38 22.49 16.96
C SER A 263 -0.41 21.55 17.85
N PRO A 264 -1.13 22.07 18.85
CA PRO A 264 -1.85 21.27 19.85
C PRO A 264 -2.96 20.42 19.24
#